data_bc589004e3eaa1aec898ed7d512b58d5
#
_entry.id   bc589004e3eaa1aec898ed7d512b58d5
#
_cell.length_a   1.000
_cell.length_b   1.000
_cell.length_c   1.000
_cell.angle_alpha   90.00
_cell.angle_beta   90.00
_cell.angle_gamma   90.00
#
_symmetry.space_group_name_H-M   'P 1'
#
loop_
_entity.id
_entity.type
_entity.pdbx_description
1 polymer ?
#
loop_
_entity_poly.entity_id
_entity_poly.type
_entity_poly.pdbx_seq_one_letter_code
_entity_poly.pdbx_strand_id
1 'polypeptide(L)'
;MIHFNPVEVLTNLISIQSLSKEEEPARNLIESILSECKIDFTIDLNNIWAKNRHFDSSKYTILLNSHLDTVKPNKGYTKDPYYPEIVEGKLYGLGSNDAGG
;
A
#
# COMPACT_ATOMS: atom_id res chain seq x y z
N MET A 1 -4.33 3.69 -21.41
CA MET A 1 -4.24 2.74 -20.29
C MET A 1 -3.16 3.19 -19.33
N ILE A 2 -3.47 3.34 -18.07
CA ILE A 2 -2.49 3.69 -17.05
C ILE A 2 -1.73 2.42 -16.67
N HIS A 3 -0.42 2.45 -16.84
CA HIS A 3 0.43 1.34 -16.44
C HIS A 3 0.74 1.46 -14.94
N PHE A 4 0.40 0.42 -14.22
CA PHE A 4 0.60 0.32 -12.79
C PHE A 4 1.95 -0.36 -12.52
N ASN A 5 2.82 0.29 -11.75
CA ASN A 5 4.09 -0.28 -11.34
C ASN A 5 4.07 -0.58 -9.84
N PRO A 6 4.01 -1.86 -9.45
CA PRO A 6 3.94 -2.22 -8.03
C PRO A 6 5.15 -1.77 -7.22
N VAL A 7 6.33 -1.78 -7.81
CA VAL A 7 7.55 -1.33 -7.12
C VAL A 7 7.49 0.16 -6.81
N GLU A 8 7.01 0.96 -7.76
CA GLU A 8 6.84 2.40 -7.56
C GLU A 8 5.81 2.70 -6.46
N VAL A 9 4.69 2.00 -6.45
CA VAL A 9 3.67 2.17 -5.42
C VAL A 9 4.23 1.82 -4.04
N LEU A 10 4.92 0.70 -3.92
CA LEU A 10 5.53 0.28 -2.65
C LEU A 10 6.60 1.28 -2.20
N THR A 11 7.42 1.76 -3.14
CA THR A 11 8.43 2.80 -2.86
C THR A 11 7.78 4.05 -2.27
N ASN A 12 6.68 4.50 -2.86
CA ASN A 12 5.94 5.66 -2.36
C ASN A 12 5.31 5.40 -0.99
N LEU A 13 4.78 4.21 -0.76
CA LEU A 13 4.21 3.83 0.54
C LEU A 13 5.28 3.81 1.64
N ILE A 14 6.46 3.28 1.35
CA ILE A 14 7.58 3.25 2.30
C ILE A 14 7.97 4.67 2.73
N SER A 15 7.92 5.63 1.81
CA SER A 15 8.26 7.02 2.07
C SER A 15 7.28 7.72 3.01
N ILE A 16 6.11 7.13 3.24
CA ILE A 16 5.07 7.69 4.10
C ILE A 16 5.09 6.97 5.45
N GLN A 17 5.18 7.74 6.54
CA GLN A 17 5.03 7.18 7.88
C GLN A 17 3.57 6.80 8.10
N SER A 18 3.30 5.54 8.45
CA SER A 18 1.93 5.02 8.58
C SER A 18 1.78 4.12 9.81
N LEU A 19 2.03 4.68 10.98
CA LEU A 19 1.82 3.97 12.24
C LEU A 19 0.33 3.61 12.40
N SER A 20 0.05 2.54 13.15
CA SER A 20 -1.32 2.12 13.42
C SER A 20 -2.15 3.29 13.95
N LYS A 21 -3.36 3.48 13.39
CA LYS A 21 -4.29 4.59 13.64
C LYS A 21 -3.84 5.92 13.05
N GLU A 22 -2.70 5.96 12.35
CA GLU A 22 -2.18 7.15 11.66
C GLU A 22 -1.95 6.86 10.17
N GLU A 23 -2.79 6.01 9.56
CA GLU A 23 -2.62 5.53 8.19
C GLU A 23 -3.23 6.46 7.14
N GLU A 24 -3.82 7.57 7.54
CA GLU A 24 -4.53 8.46 6.60
C GLU A 24 -3.66 8.88 5.39
N PRO A 25 -2.40 9.29 5.56
CA PRO A 25 -1.57 9.65 4.40
C PRO A 25 -1.34 8.47 3.45
N ALA A 26 -1.15 7.26 3.96
CA ALA A 26 -1.00 6.06 3.14
C ALA A 26 -2.30 5.72 2.41
N ARG A 27 -3.44 5.82 3.12
CA ARG A 27 -4.76 5.64 2.50
C ARG A 27 -4.97 6.66 1.38
N ASN A 28 -4.60 7.92 1.60
CA ASN A 28 -4.74 8.98 0.59
C ASN A 28 -3.92 8.68 -0.66
N LEU A 29 -2.76 8.07 -0.52
CA LEU A 29 -1.96 7.65 -1.65
C LEU A 29 -2.69 6.57 -2.47
N ILE A 30 -3.25 5.56 -1.81
CA ILE A 30 -4.01 4.50 -2.49
C ILE A 30 -5.25 5.08 -3.16
N GLU A 31 -5.96 5.99 -2.49
CA GLU A 31 -7.11 6.70 -3.06
C GLU A 31 -6.74 7.41 -4.36
N SER A 32 -5.61 8.13 -4.37
CA SER A 32 -5.12 8.81 -5.57
C SER A 32 -4.87 7.82 -6.71
N ILE A 33 -4.25 6.69 -6.40
CA ILE A 33 -3.94 5.67 -7.40
C ILE A 33 -5.21 5.07 -7.99
N LEU A 34 -6.18 4.72 -7.15
CA LEU A 34 -7.45 4.16 -7.62
C LEU A 34 -8.22 5.17 -8.46
N SER A 35 -8.24 6.44 -8.05
CA SER A 35 -8.87 7.51 -8.82
C SER A 35 -8.21 7.70 -10.17
N GLU A 36 -6.90 7.71 -10.20
CA GLU A 36 -6.12 7.84 -11.44
C GLU A 36 -6.37 6.67 -12.39
N CYS A 37 -6.50 5.46 -11.84
CA CYS A 37 -6.83 4.26 -12.61
C CYS A 37 -8.32 4.17 -12.96
N LYS A 38 -9.15 5.11 -12.53
CA LYS A 38 -10.59 5.13 -12.75
C LYS A 38 -11.30 3.90 -12.18
N ILE A 39 -10.84 3.47 -11.01
CA ILE A 39 -11.44 2.35 -10.28
C ILE A 39 -12.31 2.92 -9.18
N ASP A 40 -13.59 2.51 -9.14
CA ASP A 40 -14.49 2.91 -8.06
C ASP A 40 -14.07 2.24 -6.75
N PHE A 41 -14.07 2.98 -5.67
CA PHE A 41 -13.65 2.49 -4.37
C PHE A 41 -14.57 3.02 -3.26
N THR A 42 -14.48 2.40 -2.10
CA THR A 42 -15.19 2.82 -0.90
C THR A 42 -14.18 3.06 0.21
N ILE A 43 -14.39 4.14 0.96
CA ILE A 43 -13.58 4.47 2.13
C ILE A 43 -14.47 4.40 3.36
N ASP A 44 -13.95 3.74 4.39
CA ASP A 44 -14.56 3.72 5.72
C ASP A 44 -13.43 3.92 6.73
N LEU A 45 -13.36 5.12 7.33
CA LEU A 45 -12.25 5.55 8.17
C LEU A 45 -10.93 5.45 7.39
N ASN A 46 -9.97 4.65 7.84
CA ASN A 46 -8.71 4.44 7.13
C ASN A 46 -8.71 3.17 6.26
N ASN A 47 -9.85 2.52 6.17
CA ASN A 47 -10.00 1.37 5.28
C ASN A 47 -10.42 1.82 3.90
N ILE A 48 -9.82 1.22 2.88
CA ILE A 48 -10.19 1.48 1.49
C ILE A 48 -10.30 0.13 0.78
N TRP A 49 -11.35 -0.02 0.00
CA TRP A 49 -11.58 -1.26 -0.73
C TRP A 49 -12.27 -1.00 -2.06
N ALA A 50 -12.04 -1.89 -3.01
CA ALA A 50 -12.60 -1.80 -4.34
C ALA A 50 -12.94 -3.18 -4.86
N LYS A 51 -13.85 -3.23 -5.82
CA LYS A 51 -14.18 -4.45 -6.54
C LYS A 51 -13.43 -4.47 -7.86
N ASN A 52 -12.97 -5.65 -8.26
CA ASN A 52 -12.44 -5.85 -9.60
C ASN A 52 -13.52 -5.48 -10.62
N ARG A 53 -13.14 -4.91 -11.77
CA ARG A 53 -14.10 -4.54 -12.82
C ARG A 53 -14.87 -5.71 -13.38
N HIS A 54 -14.36 -6.93 -13.19
CA HIS A 54 -15.05 -8.16 -13.60
C HIS A 54 -15.85 -8.79 -12.47
N PHE A 55 -16.07 -8.05 -11.38
CA PHE A 55 -16.85 -8.52 -10.25
C PHE A 55 -18.25 -8.91 -10.71
N ASP A 56 -18.69 -10.10 -10.27
CA ASP A 56 -20.00 -10.63 -10.57
C ASP A 56 -20.56 -11.29 -9.31
N SER A 57 -21.62 -10.70 -8.76
CA SER A 57 -22.23 -11.17 -7.50
C SER A 57 -22.85 -12.56 -7.61
N SER A 58 -23.05 -13.06 -8.83
CA SER A 58 -23.57 -14.42 -9.05
C SER A 58 -22.48 -15.50 -8.98
N LYS A 59 -21.22 -15.10 -8.87
CA LYS A 59 -20.05 -15.99 -8.80
C LYS A 59 -19.39 -15.90 -7.42
N TYR A 60 -18.56 -16.89 -7.11
CA TYR A 60 -17.76 -16.85 -5.89
C TYR A 60 -16.86 -15.62 -5.89
N THR A 61 -16.75 -14.99 -4.72
CA THR A 61 -15.90 -13.81 -4.53
C THR A 61 -14.71 -14.19 -3.65
N ILE A 62 -13.53 -13.76 -4.09
CA ILE A 62 -12.31 -13.87 -3.30
C ILE A 62 -11.96 -12.48 -2.78
N LEU A 63 -11.78 -12.35 -1.48
CA LEU A 63 -11.32 -11.10 -0.86
C LEU A 63 -9.80 -11.17 -0.68
N LEU A 64 -9.08 -10.23 -1.31
CA LEU A 64 -7.68 -10.02 -1.04
C LEU A 64 -7.58 -8.88 -0.03
N ASN A 65 -6.98 -9.14 1.11
CA ASN A 65 -6.89 -8.18 2.19
C ASN A 65 -5.45 -7.99 2.64
N SER A 66 -5.08 -6.75 2.87
CA SER A 66 -3.75 -6.38 3.35
C SER A 66 -3.88 -5.18 4.28
N HIS A 67 -2.78 -4.72 4.86
CA HIS A 67 -2.77 -3.54 5.72
C HIS A 67 -1.79 -2.50 5.21
N LEU A 68 -2.02 -1.23 5.57
CA LEU A 68 -1.17 -0.11 5.20
C LEU A 68 -0.32 0.37 6.37
N ASP A 69 -0.71 0.02 7.61
CA ASP A 69 0.00 0.46 8.79
C ASP A 69 1.30 -0.31 9.01
N THR A 70 2.22 0.33 9.70
CA THR A 70 3.47 -0.27 10.13
C THR A 70 3.63 -0.08 11.64
N VAL A 71 4.55 -0.85 12.23
CA VAL A 71 4.99 -0.63 13.60
C VAL A 71 5.99 0.53 13.63
N LYS A 72 6.34 1.00 14.82
CA LYS A 72 7.42 1.97 14.98
C LYS A 72 8.75 1.35 14.55
N PRO A 73 9.63 2.14 13.92
CA PRO A 73 10.96 1.63 13.56
C PRO A 73 11.73 1.14 14.79
N ASN A 74 12.42 0.02 14.61
CA ASN A 74 13.29 -0.54 15.63
C ASN A 74 14.58 0.30 15.70
N LYS A 75 15.09 0.54 16.91
CA LYS A 75 16.36 1.27 17.11
C LYS A 75 17.56 0.55 16.48
N GLY A 76 17.45 -0.75 16.20
CA GLY A 76 18.52 -1.52 15.57
C GLY A 76 18.59 -1.39 14.05
N TYR A 77 17.76 -0.59 13.40
CA TYR A 77 17.81 -0.40 11.97
C TYR A 77 19.13 0.22 11.54
N THR A 78 19.74 -0.38 10.50
CA THR A 78 20.99 0.12 9.92
C THR A 78 20.75 1.08 8.76
N LYS A 79 19.51 1.15 8.25
CA LYS A 79 19.09 2.02 7.15
C LYS A 79 17.96 2.92 7.62
N ASP A 80 17.73 4.01 6.90
CA ASP A 80 16.58 4.88 7.16
C ASP A 80 15.29 4.08 6.85
N PRO A 81 14.39 3.90 7.84
CA PRO A 81 13.17 3.10 7.63
C PRO A 81 12.21 3.69 6.60
N TYR A 82 12.25 4.99 6.37
CA TYR A 82 11.35 5.69 5.44
C TYR A 82 12.01 6.08 4.12
N TYR A 83 13.25 5.66 3.91
CA TYR A 83 13.94 5.87 2.64
C TYR A 83 13.93 4.56 1.84
N PRO A 84 13.15 4.49 0.75
CA PRO A 84 13.09 3.27 -0.05
C PRO A 84 14.36 3.13 -0.88
N GLU A 85 15.19 2.17 -0.51
CA GLU A 85 16.46 1.91 -1.17
C GLU A 85 16.43 0.55 -1.85
N ILE A 86 16.80 0.52 -3.12
CA ILE A 86 16.89 -0.73 -3.88
C ILE A 86 18.38 -1.07 -4.08
N VAL A 87 18.80 -2.20 -3.52
CA VAL A 87 20.18 -2.70 -3.61
C VAL A 87 20.15 -4.17 -3.99
N GLU A 88 20.82 -4.51 -5.08
CA GLU A 88 20.92 -5.90 -5.56
C GLU A 88 19.55 -6.59 -5.69
N GLY A 89 18.57 -5.89 -6.22
CA GLY A 89 17.23 -6.42 -6.41
C GLY A 89 16.38 -6.49 -5.15
N LYS A 90 16.86 -5.94 -4.03
CA LYS A 90 16.12 -5.91 -2.76
C LYS A 90 15.68 -4.50 -2.43
N LEU A 91 14.41 -4.35 -2.12
CA LEU A 91 13.84 -3.06 -1.67
C LEU A 91 13.82 -3.02 -0.15
N TYR A 92 14.60 -2.10 0.42
CA TYR A 92 14.69 -1.89 1.85
C TYR A 92 13.75 -0.77 2.28
N GLY A 93 13.15 -0.93 3.45
CA GLY A 93 12.29 0.07 4.06
C GLY A 93 11.32 -0.55 5.05
N LEU A 94 10.83 0.25 5.96
CA LEU A 94 9.84 -0.22 6.94
C LEU A 94 8.54 -0.57 6.19
N GLY A 95 8.08 -1.80 6.37
CA GLY A 95 6.88 -2.28 5.69
C GLY A 95 7.12 -2.87 4.30
N SER A 96 8.37 -2.93 3.82
CA SER A 96 8.67 -3.47 2.49
C SER A 96 8.26 -4.93 2.34
N ASN A 97 8.24 -5.68 3.44
CA ASN A 97 7.80 -7.08 3.46
C ASN A 97 6.44 -7.25 4.15
N ASP A 98 6.23 -6.58 5.27
CA ASP A 98 5.01 -6.67 6.07
C ASP A 98 4.27 -5.29 6.05
N ALA A 99 3.34 -5.08 5.14
CA ALA A 99 2.80 -6.08 4.22
C ALA A 99 3.08 -5.77 2.74
N GLY A 100 4.25 -5.27 2.38
CA GLY A 100 4.59 -4.93 1.00
C GLY A 100 5.09 -6.11 0.16
N GLY A 101 5.32 -7.23 0.81
CA GLY A 101 5.87 -8.43 0.16
C GLY A 101 4.93 -9.17 -0.77
#